data_691eb22e717933929e707e4d18f4bf38
#
_entry.id   691eb22e717933929e707e4d18f4bf38
#
_cell.length_a   1.000
_cell.length_b   1.000
_cell.length_c   1.000
_cell.angle_alpha   90.00
_cell.angle_beta   90.00
_cell.angle_gamma   90.00
#
_symmetry.space_group_name_H-M   'P 1'
#
loop_
_entity.id
_entity.type
_entity.pdbx_description
1 polymer ?
#
loop_
_entity_poly.entity_id
_entity_poly.type
_entity_poly.pdbx_seq_one_letter_code
_entity_poly.pdbx_strand_id
1 'polypeptide(L)'
;MATMFPRGAQASHRAFTLIELLVVIAIIAILAGMLLPALAKAKEKGRKTACYNNLRQMGLAMLMYADDHGGKVPRGNEPYWWQMYIPSLGGTAAARDQYGRIKVYTCPSYPNKRQVVCYVVNSWQFSSLRDTVGSEVTGAVNLQRVQSPSDTIYLADNESGPWRPVFTVTNIIGGVDLNDVWTPAHLPYGATGRALSGDRRVAAKRHGEGANLLFFDGHVGWKNGRAMTVDDWRELRN
;
A
#
# COMPACT_ATOMS: atom_id res chain seq x y z
N MET A 1 -54.53 -37.27 -56.13
CA MET A 1 -54.03 -35.97 -55.79
C MET A 1 -52.81 -36.19 -54.84
N ALA A 2 -51.61 -36.27 -55.40
CA ALA A 2 -50.39 -36.56 -54.68
C ALA A 2 -49.68 -35.28 -54.30
N THR A 3 -49.57 -34.98 -53.00
CA THR A 3 -48.87 -33.80 -52.48
C THR A 3 -47.36 -34.09 -52.41
N MET A 4 -46.62 -33.38 -53.26
CA MET A 4 -45.17 -33.42 -53.36
C MET A 4 -44.57 -32.53 -52.27
N PHE A 5 -43.90 -33.09 -51.24
CA PHE A 5 -43.17 -32.32 -50.23
C PHE A 5 -41.78 -31.91 -50.80
N PRO A 6 -41.38 -30.66 -50.66
CA PRO A 6 -40.05 -30.25 -51.13
C PRO A 6 -38.97 -30.86 -50.22
N ARG A 7 -37.93 -31.49 -50.82
CA ARG A 7 -36.74 -31.95 -50.18
C ARG A 7 -35.96 -30.74 -49.60
N GLY A 8 -35.86 -30.66 -48.29
CA GLY A 8 -35.04 -29.67 -47.61
C GLY A 8 -33.56 -29.77 -48.04
N ALA A 9 -32.97 -28.66 -48.40
CA ALA A 9 -31.56 -28.54 -48.71
C ALA A 9 -30.73 -28.93 -47.49
N GLN A 10 -29.97 -30.00 -47.58
CA GLN A 10 -28.98 -30.39 -46.57
C GLN A 10 -27.86 -29.32 -46.58
N ALA A 11 -27.77 -28.54 -45.50
CA ALA A 11 -26.63 -27.68 -45.28
C ALA A 11 -25.38 -28.55 -45.16
N SER A 12 -24.39 -28.39 -46.05
CA SER A 12 -23.11 -29.08 -45.97
C SER A 12 -22.34 -28.56 -44.76
N HIS A 13 -22.32 -29.30 -43.67
CA HIS A 13 -21.44 -29.04 -42.56
C HIS A 13 -19.99 -29.29 -43.02
N ARG A 14 -19.21 -28.26 -43.20
CA ARG A 14 -17.77 -28.41 -43.45
C ARG A 14 -17.14 -29.05 -42.17
N ALA A 15 -16.65 -30.26 -42.30
CA ALA A 15 -15.92 -30.94 -41.24
C ALA A 15 -14.60 -30.22 -40.99
N PHE A 16 -14.36 -29.87 -39.73
CA PHE A 16 -13.13 -29.22 -39.30
C PHE A 16 -11.99 -30.23 -39.26
N THR A 17 -10.86 -29.96 -39.87
CA THR A 17 -9.71 -30.86 -39.83
C THR A 17 -8.92 -30.68 -38.53
N LEU A 18 -8.28 -31.76 -38.07
CA LEU A 18 -7.41 -31.72 -36.88
C LEU A 18 -6.25 -30.71 -37.04
N ILE A 19 -5.75 -30.56 -38.26
CA ILE A 19 -4.67 -29.60 -38.59
C ILE A 19 -5.14 -28.15 -38.47
N GLU A 20 -6.34 -27.83 -38.96
CA GLU A 20 -6.91 -26.47 -38.81
C GLU A 20 -7.07 -26.08 -37.34
N LEU A 21 -7.54 -27.03 -36.52
CA LEU A 21 -7.64 -26.78 -35.06
C LEU A 21 -6.25 -26.56 -34.44
N LEU A 22 -5.27 -27.40 -34.80
CA LEU A 22 -3.90 -27.35 -34.26
C LEU A 22 -3.19 -26.04 -34.60
N VAL A 23 -3.35 -25.55 -35.82
CA VAL A 23 -2.77 -24.24 -36.25
C VAL A 23 -3.37 -23.09 -35.48
N VAL A 24 -4.69 -23.09 -35.27
CA VAL A 24 -5.36 -22.02 -34.52
C VAL A 24 -4.90 -21.97 -33.07
N ILE A 25 -4.83 -23.10 -32.38
CA ILE A 25 -4.32 -23.12 -31.00
C ILE A 25 -2.85 -22.72 -30.91
N ALA A 26 -2.02 -23.09 -31.89
CA ALA A 26 -0.62 -22.67 -31.95
C ALA A 26 -0.48 -21.15 -32.09
N ILE A 27 -1.28 -20.51 -32.95
CA ILE A 27 -1.27 -19.05 -33.12
C ILE A 27 -1.74 -18.37 -31.82
N ILE A 28 -2.82 -18.85 -31.21
CA ILE A 28 -3.31 -18.32 -29.92
C ILE A 28 -2.24 -18.44 -28.85
N ALA A 29 -1.56 -19.59 -28.76
CA ALA A 29 -0.50 -19.80 -27.78
C ALA A 29 0.67 -18.83 -27.96
N ILE A 30 1.09 -18.56 -29.19
CA ILE A 30 2.15 -17.59 -29.49
C ILE A 30 1.72 -16.17 -29.08
N LEU A 31 0.50 -15.74 -29.49
CA LEU A 31 -0.01 -14.42 -29.14
C LEU A 31 -0.19 -14.25 -27.64
N ALA A 32 -0.76 -15.26 -26.96
CA ALA A 32 -0.92 -15.23 -25.51
C ALA A 32 0.45 -15.19 -24.78
N GLY A 33 1.43 -15.94 -25.26
CA GLY A 33 2.79 -15.94 -24.71
C GLY A 33 3.46 -14.56 -24.75
N MET A 34 3.17 -13.75 -25.74
CA MET A 34 3.68 -12.36 -25.84
C MET A 34 2.84 -11.39 -24.99
N LEU A 35 1.55 -11.59 -24.84
CA LEU A 35 0.65 -10.70 -24.10
C LEU A 35 0.73 -10.84 -22.59
N LEU A 36 0.89 -12.06 -22.07
CA LEU A 36 0.87 -12.34 -20.63
C LEU A 36 1.92 -11.55 -19.83
N PRO A 37 3.20 -11.44 -20.26
CA PRO A 37 4.20 -10.64 -19.55
C PRO A 37 3.86 -9.14 -19.52
N ALA A 38 3.33 -8.61 -20.63
CA ALA A 38 2.93 -7.21 -20.73
C ALA A 38 1.74 -6.90 -19.82
N LEU A 39 0.75 -7.79 -19.79
CA LEU A 39 -0.43 -7.67 -18.92
C LEU A 39 -0.06 -7.74 -17.43
N ALA A 40 0.89 -8.62 -17.05
CA ALA A 40 1.37 -8.71 -15.68
C ALA A 40 2.02 -7.39 -15.22
N LYS A 41 2.87 -6.78 -16.06
CA LYS A 41 3.48 -5.46 -15.80
C LYS A 41 2.46 -4.35 -15.71
N ALA A 42 1.47 -4.32 -16.62
CA ALA A 42 0.40 -3.34 -16.61
C ALA A 42 -0.46 -3.45 -15.34
N LYS A 43 -0.81 -4.67 -14.92
CA LYS A 43 -1.55 -4.94 -13.69
C LYS A 43 -0.80 -4.46 -12.44
N GLU A 44 0.52 -4.68 -12.37
CA GLU A 44 1.31 -4.21 -11.24
C GLU A 44 1.42 -2.68 -11.21
N LYS A 45 1.58 -2.03 -12.37
CA LYS A 45 1.50 -0.55 -12.45
C LYS A 45 0.14 -0.02 -11.97
N GLY A 46 -0.95 -0.67 -12.38
CA GLY A 46 -2.30 -0.30 -11.91
C GLY A 46 -2.46 -0.43 -10.39
N ARG A 47 -1.94 -1.50 -9.80
CA ARG A 47 -1.94 -1.69 -8.34
C ARG A 47 -1.10 -0.63 -7.63
N LYS A 48 0.10 -0.32 -8.15
CA LYS A 48 0.95 0.76 -7.61
C LYS A 48 0.21 2.10 -7.60
N THR A 49 -0.45 2.45 -8.71
CA THR A 49 -1.23 3.68 -8.83
C THR A 49 -2.41 3.69 -7.85
N ALA A 50 -3.09 2.57 -7.65
CA ALA A 50 -4.17 2.47 -6.67
C ALA A 50 -3.66 2.68 -5.24
N CYS A 51 -2.53 2.08 -4.84
CA CYS A 51 -1.93 2.31 -3.53
C CYS A 51 -1.46 3.78 -3.36
N TYR A 52 -0.92 4.39 -4.42
CA TYR A 52 -0.55 5.80 -4.44
C TYR A 52 -1.76 6.71 -4.18
N ASN A 53 -2.88 6.45 -4.87
CA ASN A 53 -4.12 7.20 -4.68
C ASN A 53 -4.73 6.99 -3.29
N ASN A 54 -4.58 5.81 -2.70
CA ASN A 54 -4.97 5.55 -1.32
C ASN A 54 -4.20 6.45 -0.34
N LEU A 55 -2.87 6.54 -0.48
CA LEU A 55 -2.05 7.45 0.32
C LEU A 55 -2.47 8.92 0.13
N ARG A 56 -2.81 9.32 -1.11
CA ARG A 56 -3.30 10.68 -1.37
C ARG A 56 -4.60 10.98 -0.62
N GLN A 57 -5.54 10.04 -0.59
CA GLN A 57 -6.79 10.19 0.17
C GLN A 57 -6.51 10.27 1.67
N MET A 58 -5.57 9.46 2.19
CA MET A 58 -5.13 9.55 3.59
C MET A 58 -4.43 10.88 3.89
N GLY A 59 -3.65 11.43 2.95
CA GLY A 59 -3.05 12.75 3.08
C GLY A 59 -4.09 13.86 3.22
N LEU A 60 -5.15 13.82 2.41
CA LEU A 60 -6.28 14.75 2.55
C LEU A 60 -6.99 14.57 3.90
N ALA A 61 -7.23 13.34 4.34
CA ALA A 61 -7.84 13.07 5.64
C ALA A 61 -6.96 13.55 6.80
N MET A 62 -5.65 13.41 6.70
CA MET A 62 -4.67 13.94 7.66
C MET A 62 -4.76 15.47 7.77
N LEU A 63 -4.80 16.18 6.64
CA LEU A 63 -4.88 17.65 6.64
C LEU A 63 -6.22 18.14 7.18
N MET A 64 -7.34 17.49 6.80
CA MET A 64 -8.66 17.79 7.37
C MET A 64 -8.68 17.57 8.89
N TYR A 65 -8.11 16.46 9.34
CA TYR A 65 -8.00 16.18 10.78
C TYR A 65 -7.16 17.25 11.48
N ALA A 66 -6.05 17.69 10.88
CA ALA A 66 -5.19 18.72 11.45
C ALA A 66 -5.94 20.06 11.60
N ASP A 67 -6.73 20.45 10.59
CA ASP A 67 -7.55 21.68 10.63
C ASP A 67 -8.55 21.63 11.81
N ASP A 68 -9.20 20.50 12.03
CA ASP A 68 -10.16 20.31 13.12
C ASP A 68 -9.50 20.18 14.51
N HIS A 69 -8.20 19.87 14.59
CA HIS A 69 -7.49 19.56 15.84
C HIS A 69 -6.30 20.50 16.13
N GLY A 70 -6.38 21.75 15.69
CA GLY A 70 -5.36 22.77 15.99
C GLY A 70 -3.99 22.46 15.42
N GLY A 71 -3.94 21.95 14.21
CA GLY A 71 -2.72 21.61 13.47
C GLY A 71 -2.05 20.31 13.90
N LYS A 72 -2.70 19.50 14.73
CA LYS A 72 -2.14 18.24 15.25
C LYS A 72 -2.56 17.04 14.41
N VAL A 73 -1.61 16.13 14.14
CA VAL A 73 -1.85 14.85 13.49
C VAL A 73 -1.37 13.70 14.39
N PRO A 74 -2.11 12.56 14.43
CA PRO A 74 -1.72 11.42 15.24
C PRO A 74 -0.41 10.79 14.74
N ARG A 75 0.45 10.42 15.68
CA ARG A 75 1.68 9.65 15.47
C ARG A 75 1.71 8.50 16.46
N GLY A 76 2.15 7.36 16.01
CA GLY A 76 2.26 6.19 16.90
C GLY A 76 0.95 5.46 17.14
N ASN A 77 0.95 4.75 18.24
CA ASN A 77 -0.07 3.78 18.56
C ASN A 77 -1.26 4.34 19.32
N GLU A 78 -1.16 5.52 19.93
CA GLU A 78 -2.26 6.17 20.67
C GLU A 78 -2.24 7.68 20.49
N PRO A 79 -3.32 8.27 19.94
CA PRO A 79 -4.45 7.59 19.29
C PRO A 79 -4.06 6.99 17.94
N TYR A 80 -4.66 5.87 17.59
CA TYR A 80 -4.37 5.18 16.33
C TYR A 80 -4.79 6.03 15.14
N TRP A 81 -3.85 6.41 14.30
CA TRP A 81 -4.07 7.29 13.16
C TRP A 81 -5.19 6.77 12.24
N TRP A 82 -5.27 5.46 12.00
CA TRP A 82 -6.31 4.87 11.16
C TRP A 82 -7.72 4.97 11.76
N GLN A 83 -7.86 5.08 13.08
CA GLN A 83 -9.16 5.34 13.73
C GLN A 83 -9.54 6.81 13.63
N MET A 84 -8.57 7.70 13.74
CA MET A 84 -8.80 9.14 13.72
C MET A 84 -9.25 9.64 12.34
N TYR A 85 -8.80 8.99 11.26
CA TYR A 85 -9.17 9.40 9.90
C TYR A 85 -10.47 8.76 9.36
N ILE A 86 -11.10 7.86 10.11
CA ILE A 86 -12.36 7.21 9.69
C ILE A 86 -13.44 8.22 9.28
N PRO A 87 -13.74 9.30 10.03
CA PRO A 87 -14.77 10.26 9.63
C PRO A 87 -14.49 10.93 8.28
N SER A 88 -13.25 11.31 8.04
CA SER A 88 -12.82 11.96 6.79
C SER A 88 -12.75 11.00 5.59
N LEU A 89 -12.76 9.69 5.83
CA LEU A 89 -12.70 8.64 4.81
C LEU A 89 -14.06 7.94 4.58
N GLY A 90 -15.16 8.56 5.03
CA GLY A 90 -16.51 8.09 4.77
C GLY A 90 -17.03 7.06 5.77
N GLY A 91 -16.38 6.90 6.92
CA GLY A 91 -16.87 6.10 8.05
C GLY A 91 -17.52 6.95 9.14
N THR A 92 -18.06 6.30 10.16
CA THR A 92 -18.59 6.98 11.36
C THR A 92 -17.62 6.85 12.52
N ALA A 93 -17.43 7.89 13.31
CA ALA A 93 -16.52 7.90 14.46
C ALA A 93 -16.93 6.92 15.59
N ALA A 94 -18.19 6.44 15.57
CA ALA A 94 -18.77 5.65 16.64
C ALA A 94 -18.30 4.19 16.70
N ALA A 95 -17.77 3.63 15.62
CA ALA A 95 -17.42 2.21 15.55
C ALA A 95 -15.91 2.02 15.31
N ARG A 96 -15.19 1.62 16.35
CA ARG A 96 -13.73 1.33 16.28
C ARG A 96 -13.36 0.20 15.30
N ASP A 97 -14.30 -0.65 14.92
CA ASP A 97 -14.14 -1.76 13.99
C ASP A 97 -14.37 -1.38 12.52
N GLN A 98 -14.83 -0.15 12.23
CA GLN A 98 -15.10 0.29 10.86
C GLN A 98 -13.86 0.43 9.98
N TYR A 99 -12.66 0.58 10.57
CA TYR A 99 -11.41 0.68 9.79
C TYR A 99 -11.23 -0.50 8.83
N GLY A 100 -11.70 -1.70 9.17
CA GLY A 100 -11.67 -2.86 8.29
C GLY A 100 -12.52 -2.74 7.03
N ARG A 101 -13.47 -1.80 6.99
CA ARG A 101 -14.31 -1.47 5.83
C ARG A 101 -13.74 -0.35 4.98
N ILE A 102 -12.77 0.40 5.49
CA ILE A 102 -12.13 1.52 4.80
C ILE A 102 -11.10 1.00 3.79
N LYS A 103 -11.52 0.86 2.54
CA LYS A 103 -10.69 0.28 1.46
C LYS A 103 -9.39 1.04 1.24
N VAL A 104 -9.35 2.33 1.59
CA VAL A 104 -8.16 3.18 1.45
C VAL A 104 -6.99 2.69 2.31
N TYR A 105 -7.25 2.00 3.43
CA TYR A 105 -6.19 1.43 4.27
C TYR A 105 -5.54 0.18 3.69
N THR A 106 -6.11 -0.40 2.64
CA THR A 106 -5.59 -1.62 2.03
C THR A 106 -4.83 -1.32 0.74
N CYS A 107 -3.63 -1.90 0.61
CA CYS A 107 -2.87 -1.83 -0.64
C CYS A 107 -3.16 -3.08 -1.50
N PRO A 108 -3.63 -2.92 -2.77
CA PRO A 108 -3.87 -4.06 -3.67
C PRO A 108 -2.66 -4.93 -3.93
N SER A 109 -1.44 -4.39 -3.80
CA SER A 109 -0.18 -5.15 -3.91
C SER A 109 0.23 -5.85 -2.62
N TYR A 110 -0.50 -5.67 -1.50
CA TYR A 110 -0.18 -6.40 -0.26
C TYR A 110 -0.45 -7.90 -0.45
N PRO A 111 0.53 -8.79 -0.17
CA PRO A 111 0.38 -10.22 -0.48
C PRO A 111 -0.76 -10.88 0.26
N ASN A 112 -0.86 -10.63 1.58
CA ASN A 112 -1.92 -11.20 2.40
C ASN A 112 -3.18 -10.32 2.34
N LYS A 113 -4.24 -10.82 1.72
CA LYS A 113 -5.50 -10.09 1.53
C LYS A 113 -6.36 -9.94 2.80
N ARG A 114 -5.96 -10.57 3.88
CA ARG A 114 -6.59 -10.39 5.21
C ARG A 114 -6.06 -9.15 5.93
N GLN A 115 -4.96 -8.55 5.44
CA GLN A 115 -4.40 -7.32 6.01
C GLN A 115 -5.35 -6.15 5.78
N VAL A 116 -5.78 -5.49 6.84
CA VAL A 116 -6.73 -4.36 6.79
C VAL A 116 -6.05 -3.00 6.86
N VAL A 117 -4.86 -2.88 7.46
CA VAL A 117 -4.04 -1.66 7.47
C VAL A 117 -2.68 -1.99 6.87
N CYS A 118 -2.41 -1.47 5.66
CA CYS A 118 -1.22 -1.77 4.87
C CYS A 118 -0.15 -0.68 4.93
N TYR A 119 -0.22 0.22 5.90
CA TYR A 119 0.68 1.35 6.04
C TYR A 119 1.19 1.45 7.48
N VAL A 120 2.40 2.02 7.64
CA VAL A 120 3.03 2.31 8.92
C VAL A 120 3.18 3.82 9.09
N VAL A 121 3.08 4.30 10.32
CA VAL A 121 3.17 5.73 10.66
C VAL A 121 4.54 6.08 11.23
N ASN A 122 4.95 7.32 11.01
CA ASN A 122 6.13 7.91 11.63
C ASN A 122 5.88 8.23 13.11
N SER A 123 6.37 7.40 14.01
CA SER A 123 6.42 7.61 15.46
C SER A 123 7.82 7.98 15.95
N TRP A 124 8.67 8.48 15.07
CA TRP A 124 10.07 8.70 15.35
C TRP A 124 10.36 10.13 15.80
N GLN A 125 10.89 10.28 16.99
CA GLN A 125 11.35 11.54 17.55
C GLN A 125 12.86 11.52 17.72
N PHE A 126 13.49 12.66 17.44
CA PHE A 126 14.92 12.86 17.57
C PHE A 126 15.20 13.98 18.58
N SER A 127 16.14 13.73 19.50
CA SER A 127 16.57 14.70 20.51
C SER A 127 17.43 15.82 19.93
N SER A 128 18.10 15.56 18.81
CA SER A 128 18.95 16.52 18.09
C SER A 128 19.22 16.03 16.66
N LEU A 129 19.86 16.89 15.86
CA LEU A 129 20.31 16.55 14.51
C LEU A 129 21.38 15.47 14.46
N ARG A 130 22.13 15.27 15.53
CA ARG A 130 23.16 14.23 15.65
C ARG A 130 22.62 12.91 16.19
N ASP A 131 21.38 12.90 16.64
CA ASP A 131 20.72 11.70 17.10
C ASP A 131 20.38 10.81 15.89
N THR A 132 21.01 9.66 15.78
CA THR A 132 20.81 8.70 14.68
C THR A 132 19.95 7.51 15.09
N VAL A 133 19.62 7.40 16.36
CA VAL A 133 18.80 6.31 16.92
C VAL A 133 17.37 6.78 17.14
N GLY A 134 17.19 7.95 17.77
CA GLY A 134 15.90 8.49 18.14
C GLY A 134 15.17 7.66 19.20
N SER A 135 13.92 7.98 19.39
CA SER A 135 13.02 7.26 20.31
C SER A 135 11.60 7.23 19.75
N GLU A 136 10.80 6.30 20.25
CA GLU A 136 9.39 6.26 19.97
C GLU A 136 8.67 7.43 20.63
N VAL A 137 7.71 8.01 19.90
CA VAL A 137 6.76 8.99 20.42
C VAL A 137 5.34 8.46 20.26
N THR A 138 4.56 8.58 21.30
CA THR A 138 3.13 8.33 21.30
C THR A 138 2.36 9.65 21.25
N GLY A 139 1.14 9.65 20.69
CA GLY A 139 0.29 10.82 20.65
C GLY A 139 0.29 11.55 19.32
N ALA A 140 0.25 12.88 19.36
CA ALA A 140 0.11 13.71 18.17
C ALA A 140 1.28 14.69 18.03
N VAL A 141 1.63 15.03 16.78
CA VAL A 141 2.58 16.10 16.47
C VAL A 141 1.83 17.29 15.86
N ASN A 142 2.26 18.50 16.19
CA ASN A 142 1.79 19.70 15.49
C ASN A 142 2.57 19.83 14.17
N LEU A 143 1.85 19.96 13.06
CA LEU A 143 2.44 20.09 11.71
C LEU A 143 3.39 21.29 11.61
N GLN A 144 3.11 22.36 12.35
CA GLN A 144 3.98 23.57 12.39
C GLN A 144 5.37 23.30 13.00
N ARG A 145 5.54 22.22 13.77
CA ARG A 145 6.84 21.83 14.35
C ARG A 145 7.69 20.99 13.40
N VAL A 146 7.10 20.45 12.33
CA VAL A 146 7.84 19.71 11.31
C VAL A 146 8.53 20.71 10.39
N GLN A 147 9.85 20.82 10.47
CA GLN A 147 10.61 21.85 9.77
C GLN A 147 10.61 21.69 8.24
N SER A 148 10.57 20.45 7.75
CA SER A 148 10.52 20.16 6.31
C SER A 148 9.41 19.15 6.03
N PRO A 149 8.14 19.56 6.07
CA PRO A 149 7.02 18.63 5.93
C PRO A 149 6.96 17.95 4.56
N SER A 150 7.51 18.57 3.51
CA SER A 150 7.64 18.00 2.15
C SER A 150 8.73 16.91 2.02
N ASP A 151 9.67 16.86 2.95
CA ASP A 151 10.78 15.89 2.92
C ASP A 151 10.67 14.86 4.05
N THR A 152 9.74 15.04 4.98
CA THR A 152 9.58 14.17 6.14
C THR A 152 8.42 13.22 5.92
N ILE A 153 8.70 11.92 5.94
CA ILE A 153 7.70 10.88 5.73
C ILE A 153 6.76 10.81 6.92
N TYR A 154 5.45 10.78 6.65
CA TYR A 154 4.39 10.55 7.62
C TYR A 154 3.90 9.10 7.61
N LEU A 155 3.50 8.58 6.43
CA LEU A 155 3.11 7.18 6.25
C LEU A 155 3.94 6.52 5.16
N ALA A 156 4.18 5.23 5.30
CA ALA A 156 4.83 4.40 4.29
C ALA A 156 4.13 3.06 4.11
N ASP A 157 4.31 2.42 2.95
CA ASP A 157 3.87 1.05 2.74
C ASP A 157 4.46 0.11 3.80
N ASN A 158 3.60 -0.65 4.47
CA ASN A 158 3.99 -1.64 5.48
C ASN A 158 4.69 -2.84 4.83
N GLU A 159 5.72 -3.38 5.48
CA GLU A 159 6.39 -4.62 5.05
C GLU A 159 5.46 -5.84 5.18
N SER A 160 5.75 -6.86 4.40
CA SER A 160 5.08 -8.15 4.45
C SER A 160 6.12 -9.26 4.51
N GLY A 161 6.18 -9.97 5.59
CA GLY A 161 7.08 -11.09 5.76
C GLY A 161 6.50 -12.09 6.77
N PRO A 162 7.09 -13.29 6.88
CA PRO A 162 6.59 -14.30 7.82
C PRO A 162 6.68 -13.85 9.28
N TRP A 163 7.53 -12.86 9.57
CA TRP A 163 7.68 -12.26 10.90
C TRP A 163 6.68 -11.12 11.19
N ARG A 164 5.90 -10.68 10.19
CA ARG A 164 4.92 -9.61 10.38
C ARG A 164 3.55 -10.21 10.69
N PRO A 165 2.93 -9.85 11.82
CA PRO A 165 1.56 -10.27 12.10
C PRO A 165 0.59 -9.68 11.07
N VAL A 166 -0.46 -10.43 10.77
CA VAL A 166 -1.52 -9.98 9.88
C VAL A 166 -2.52 -9.17 10.71
N PHE A 167 -2.70 -7.92 10.31
CA PHE A 167 -3.66 -7.00 10.91
C PHE A 167 -5.05 -7.30 10.36
N THR A 168 -5.88 -7.94 11.16
CA THR A 168 -7.27 -8.26 10.80
C THR A 168 -8.23 -7.50 11.72
N VAL A 169 -9.51 -7.40 11.35
CA VAL A 169 -10.55 -6.75 12.16
C VAL A 169 -10.66 -7.34 13.57
N THR A 170 -10.35 -8.63 13.70
CA THR A 170 -10.44 -9.36 14.99
C THR A 170 -9.14 -9.41 15.78
N ASN A 171 -8.01 -9.06 15.17
CA ASN A 171 -6.67 -9.16 15.76
C ASN A 171 -5.93 -7.82 15.79
N ILE A 172 -6.63 -6.75 16.10
CA ILE A 172 -6.04 -5.41 16.10
C ILE A 172 -5.10 -5.21 17.30
N ILE A 173 -5.46 -5.77 18.45
CA ILE A 173 -4.75 -5.54 19.71
C ILE A 173 -3.34 -6.14 19.72
N GLY A 174 -3.12 -7.28 19.06
CA GLY A 174 -1.79 -7.92 19.01
C GLY A 174 -0.85 -7.43 17.90
N GLY A 175 -1.29 -6.50 17.06
CA GLY A 175 -0.51 -5.98 15.94
C GLY A 175 -0.28 -4.47 15.98
N VAL A 176 -0.82 -3.80 16.97
CA VAL A 176 -0.79 -2.34 17.12
C VAL A 176 0.63 -1.83 17.21
N ASP A 177 1.48 -2.46 18.02
CA ASP A 177 2.87 -2.07 18.27
C ASP A 177 3.80 -2.24 17.07
N LEU A 178 3.28 -2.69 15.93
CA LEU A 178 4.07 -3.00 14.75
C LEU A 178 3.71 -2.12 13.54
N ASN A 179 2.84 -1.12 13.70
CA ASN A 179 2.41 -0.24 12.60
C ASN A 179 2.99 1.17 12.67
N ASP A 180 4.10 1.31 13.32
CA ASP A 180 4.86 2.55 13.47
C ASP A 180 6.34 2.36 13.14
N VAL A 181 7.04 3.47 12.92
CA VAL A 181 8.47 3.52 12.60
C VAL A 181 9.13 4.48 13.58
N TRP A 182 10.05 3.99 14.39
CA TRP A 182 10.73 4.79 15.42
C TRP A 182 12.20 4.36 15.70
N THR A 183 12.75 3.47 14.88
CA THR A 183 14.15 3.03 14.96
C THR A 183 14.72 2.71 13.59
N PRO A 184 16.04 2.82 13.37
CA PRO A 184 16.66 2.42 12.10
C PRO A 184 16.39 0.96 11.71
N ALA A 185 16.14 0.07 12.68
CA ALA A 185 15.81 -1.33 12.42
C ALA A 185 14.51 -1.52 11.61
N HIS A 186 13.59 -0.56 11.71
CA HIS A 186 12.31 -0.60 10.99
C HIS A 186 12.41 -0.23 9.51
N LEU A 187 13.53 0.38 9.09
CA LEU A 187 13.77 0.78 7.71
C LEU A 187 14.07 -0.41 6.79
N PRO A 188 13.88 -0.28 5.47
CA PRO A 188 14.08 -1.39 4.53
C PRO A 188 15.45 -2.05 4.57
N TYR A 189 16.50 -1.26 4.80
CA TYR A 189 17.88 -1.73 4.82
C TYR A 189 18.66 -1.31 6.07
N GLY A 190 17.99 -0.66 7.03
CA GLY A 190 18.61 -0.16 8.25
C GLY A 190 19.76 0.83 8.00
N ALA A 191 20.45 1.22 9.06
CA ALA A 191 21.60 2.14 8.97
C ALA A 191 22.81 1.54 8.24
N THR A 192 22.91 0.21 8.11
CA THR A 192 24.06 -0.49 7.54
C THR A 192 23.91 -0.83 6.06
N GLY A 193 22.78 -0.46 5.44
CA GLY A 193 22.47 -0.81 4.05
C GLY A 193 22.20 -2.30 3.81
N ARG A 194 22.18 -3.13 4.85
CA ARG A 194 21.80 -4.55 4.76
C ARG A 194 20.30 -4.71 5.01
N ALA A 195 19.67 -5.59 4.21
CA ALA A 195 18.30 -5.97 4.47
C ALA A 195 18.21 -6.60 5.86
N LEU A 196 17.49 -5.92 6.77
CA LEU A 196 17.23 -6.45 8.09
C LEU A 196 16.10 -7.48 8.01
N SER A 197 16.30 -8.63 8.64
CA SER A 197 15.26 -9.63 8.84
C SER A 197 14.67 -9.45 10.24
N GLY A 198 13.36 -9.55 10.34
CA GLY A 198 12.68 -9.67 11.62
C GLY A 198 12.02 -8.40 12.16
N ASP A 199 12.64 -7.23 12.04
CA ASP A 199 12.09 -6.00 12.63
C ASP A 199 11.69 -4.91 11.61
N ARG A 200 11.96 -5.17 10.34
CA ARG A 200 11.63 -4.25 9.25
C ARG A 200 10.13 -4.02 9.17
N ARG A 201 9.72 -2.76 9.21
CA ARG A 201 8.31 -2.34 9.13
C ARG A 201 7.97 -1.65 7.82
N VAL A 202 8.91 -0.95 7.22
CA VAL A 202 8.74 -0.28 5.93
C VAL A 202 9.05 -1.24 4.79
N ALA A 203 8.18 -1.28 3.78
CA ALA A 203 8.33 -2.17 2.64
C ALA A 203 9.57 -1.83 1.80
N ALA A 204 10.42 -2.84 1.57
CA ALA A 204 11.60 -2.69 0.74
C ALA A 204 11.30 -2.77 -0.76
N LYS A 205 10.29 -3.56 -1.15
CA LYS A 205 10.02 -3.96 -2.54
C LYS A 205 8.52 -4.11 -2.86
N ARG A 206 7.65 -3.29 -2.22
CA ARG A 206 6.20 -3.40 -2.44
C ARG A 206 5.80 -2.99 -3.86
N HIS A 207 6.41 -1.92 -4.36
CA HIS A 207 6.10 -1.33 -5.65
C HIS A 207 7.38 -1.21 -6.49
N GLY A 208 7.92 -2.34 -6.92
CA GLY A 208 9.23 -2.48 -7.51
C GLY A 208 10.31 -2.57 -6.42
N GLU A 209 11.39 -1.79 -6.53
CA GLU A 209 12.49 -1.77 -5.55
C GLU A 209 12.29 -0.71 -4.45
N GLY A 210 11.03 -0.41 -4.06
CA GLY A 210 10.74 0.62 -3.07
C GLY A 210 9.31 0.59 -2.55
N ALA A 211 8.93 1.69 -1.91
CA ALA A 211 7.63 1.92 -1.28
C ALA A 211 7.00 3.24 -1.71
N ASN A 212 5.68 3.32 -1.70
CA ASN A 212 4.96 4.58 -1.75
C ASN A 212 4.96 5.21 -0.35
N LEU A 213 5.01 6.53 -0.31
CA LEU A 213 5.19 7.35 0.88
C LEU A 213 4.19 8.49 0.87
N LEU A 214 3.65 8.84 2.04
CA LEU A 214 2.93 10.07 2.30
C LEU A 214 3.81 10.96 3.16
N PHE A 215 3.91 12.23 2.83
CA PHE A 215 4.69 13.22 3.57
C PHE A 215 3.78 14.10 4.45
N PHE A 216 4.37 14.82 5.41
CA PHE A 216 3.61 15.64 6.35
C PHE A 216 2.90 16.85 5.70
N ASP A 217 3.26 17.25 4.49
CA ASP A 217 2.55 18.27 3.70
C ASP A 217 1.37 17.71 2.90
N GLY A 218 1.14 16.39 2.97
CA GLY A 218 0.05 15.70 2.27
C GLY A 218 0.39 15.23 0.86
N HIS A 219 1.58 15.54 0.31
CA HIS A 219 1.97 14.98 -0.98
C HIS A 219 2.37 13.51 -0.87
N VAL A 220 2.29 12.79 -1.97
CA VAL A 220 2.66 11.38 -2.07
C VAL A 220 3.84 11.22 -3.01
N GLY A 221 4.81 10.42 -2.60
CA GLY A 221 5.99 10.08 -3.38
C GLY A 221 6.25 8.58 -3.42
N TRP A 222 7.31 8.22 -4.12
CA TRP A 222 7.90 6.88 -4.12
C TRP A 222 9.39 6.98 -3.89
N LYS A 223 9.94 6.11 -3.05
CA LYS A 223 11.38 6.05 -2.82
C LYS A 223 11.89 4.62 -2.91
N ASN A 224 13.07 4.46 -3.52
CA ASN A 224 13.77 3.19 -3.53
C ASN A 224 14.13 2.79 -2.09
N GLY A 225 13.88 1.54 -1.74
CA GLY A 225 14.12 1.07 -0.37
C GLY A 225 15.58 1.22 0.09
N ARG A 226 16.56 1.06 -0.83
CA ARG A 226 17.98 1.26 -0.52
C ARG A 226 18.38 2.71 -0.28
N ALA A 227 17.63 3.65 -0.86
CA ALA A 227 17.86 5.08 -0.72
C ALA A 227 17.14 5.68 0.48
N MET A 228 16.33 4.88 1.19
CA MET A 228 15.59 5.34 2.36
C MET A 228 16.50 5.36 3.59
N THR A 229 16.58 6.50 4.25
CA THR A 229 17.46 6.76 5.38
C THR A 229 16.69 7.26 6.60
N VAL A 230 17.36 7.36 7.74
CA VAL A 230 16.82 7.94 8.98
C VAL A 230 16.34 9.38 8.76
N ASP A 231 17.05 10.14 7.93
CA ASP A 231 16.75 11.57 7.71
C ASP A 231 15.43 11.79 6.96
N ASP A 232 14.93 10.81 6.23
CA ASP A 232 13.61 10.88 5.60
C ASP A 232 12.45 10.90 6.60
N TRP A 233 12.71 10.49 7.85
CA TRP A 233 11.74 10.39 8.94
C TRP A 233 11.91 11.49 9.99
N ARG A 234 12.95 12.28 9.86
CA ARG A 234 13.34 13.31 10.82
C ARG A 234 12.52 14.57 10.67
N GLU A 235 11.83 14.97 11.73
CA GLU A 235 11.05 16.22 11.78
C GLU A 235 11.90 17.48 11.98
N LEU A 236 13.10 17.34 12.56
CA LEU A 236 14.07 18.41 12.77
C LEU A 236 15.10 18.39 11.65
N ARG A 237 15.34 19.53 11.01
CA ARG A 237 16.41 19.74 10.00
C ARG A 237 17.19 21.02 10.30
N ASN A 238 18.39 21.14 9.73
CA ASN A 238 19.20 22.35 9.85
C ASN A 238 18.63 23.50 9.04
#